data_2798917b4beee991f7c5dd961f0f8395
#
_entry.id   2798917b4beee991f7c5dd961f0f8395
#
_cell.length_a   1.000
_cell.length_b   1.000
_cell.length_c   1.000
_cell.angle_alpha   90.00
_cell.angle_beta   90.00
_cell.angle_gamma   90.00
#
_symmetry.space_group_name_H-M   'P 1'
#
loop_
_entity.id
_entity.type
_entity.pdbx_description
1 polymer ?
#
loop_
_entity_poly.entity_id
_entity_poly.type
_entity_poly.pdbx_seq_one_letter_code
_entity_poly.pdbx_strand_id
1 'polypeptide(L)'
;MKTIDGFRLRKLGDEYILVGESMALINFNKMITFNDTAAFLWEQAENLTANHGGFTAGDLCKALCTEYDVAPEKALSDVDATLDSWRQAGIISD
;
A
#
# COMPACT_ATOMS: atom_id res chain seq x y z
N MET A 1 7.33 9.19 1.51
CA MET A 1 6.20 8.50 2.17
C MET A 1 6.70 7.21 2.81
N LYS A 2 6.04 6.78 3.86
CA LYS A 2 6.38 5.56 4.60
C LYS A 2 5.11 4.82 4.97
N THR A 3 5.17 3.50 4.97
CA THR A 3 4.10 2.70 5.56
C THR A 3 4.19 2.81 7.08
N ILE A 4 3.03 2.84 7.73
CA ILE A 4 2.99 2.88 9.20
C ILE A 4 3.19 1.46 9.73
N ASP A 5 4.07 1.30 10.72
CA ASP A 5 4.34 0.01 11.34
C ASP A 5 3.10 -0.52 12.06
N GLY A 6 3.01 -1.84 12.12
CA GLY A 6 1.95 -2.51 12.87
C GLY A 6 0.79 -2.98 12.02
N PHE A 7 0.82 -2.73 10.72
CA PHE A 7 -0.17 -3.29 9.81
C PHE A 7 0.36 -4.56 9.16
N ARG A 8 -0.51 -5.51 8.93
CA ARG A 8 -0.17 -6.75 8.24
C ARG A 8 -1.21 -7.05 7.17
N LEU A 9 -0.69 -7.34 5.98
CA LEU A 9 -1.54 -7.75 4.86
C LEU A 9 -1.77 -9.25 4.94
N ARG A 10 -3.03 -9.67 4.90
CA ARG A 10 -3.41 -11.08 4.91
C ARG A 10 -4.28 -11.41 3.72
N LYS A 11 -4.12 -12.60 3.19
CA LYS A 11 -4.97 -13.10 2.11
C LYS A 11 -6.05 -14.00 2.70
N LEU A 12 -7.31 -13.66 2.41
CA LEU A 12 -8.47 -14.45 2.81
C LEU A 12 -9.29 -14.80 1.57
N GLY A 13 -9.19 -16.06 1.14
CA GLY A 13 -9.82 -16.48 -0.12
C GLY A 13 -9.21 -15.72 -1.29
N ASP A 14 -10.04 -15.01 -2.05
CA ASP A 14 -9.60 -14.22 -3.20
C ASP A 14 -9.33 -12.76 -2.85
N GLU A 15 -9.44 -12.39 -1.58
CA GLU A 15 -9.29 -11.01 -1.15
C GLU A 15 -8.06 -10.83 -0.28
N TYR A 16 -7.55 -9.59 -0.26
CA TYR A 16 -6.48 -9.19 0.67
C TYR A 16 -7.06 -8.22 1.68
N ILE A 17 -6.68 -8.40 2.94
CA ILE A 17 -7.15 -7.55 4.03
C ILE A 17 -5.95 -7.03 4.80
N LEU A 18 -5.92 -5.71 5.02
CA LEU A 18 -4.92 -5.09 5.87
C LEU A 18 -5.49 -4.96 7.27
N VAL A 19 -4.77 -5.51 8.25
CA VAL A 19 -5.19 -5.48 9.66
C VAL A 19 -4.11 -4.85 10.52
N GLY A 20 -4.52 -4.16 11.59
CA GLY A 20 -3.60 -3.62 12.58
C GLY A 20 -3.26 -4.66 13.63
N GLU A 21 -1.97 -4.89 13.87
CA GLU A 21 -1.50 -5.87 14.85
C GLU A 21 -0.68 -5.25 15.99
N SER A 22 -0.34 -3.96 15.88
CA SER A 22 0.44 -3.26 16.89
C SER A 22 -0.43 -2.81 18.06
N MET A 23 0.14 -2.76 19.26
CA MET A 23 -0.54 -2.17 20.43
C MET A 23 -0.90 -0.71 20.18
N ALA A 24 -0.11 0.02 19.38
CA ALA A 24 -0.41 1.40 19.02
C ALA A 24 -1.67 1.51 18.16
N LEU A 25 -2.09 0.41 17.54
CA LEU A 25 -3.26 0.36 16.66
C LEU A 25 -4.44 -0.42 17.27
N ILE A 26 -4.45 -0.59 18.60
CA ILE A 26 -5.47 -1.37 19.28
C ILE A 26 -6.87 -0.82 19.03
N ASN A 27 -6.99 0.49 18.76
CA ASN A 27 -8.25 1.15 18.45
C ASN A 27 -8.54 1.20 16.96
N PHE A 28 -7.72 0.57 16.14
CA PHE A 28 -7.94 0.50 14.69
C PHE A 28 -9.01 -0.56 14.43
N ASN A 29 -10.24 -0.09 14.21
CA ASN A 29 -11.41 -0.97 14.08
C ASN A 29 -11.72 -1.33 12.65
N LYS A 30 -10.97 -0.80 11.68
CA LYS A 30 -11.30 -1.01 10.28
C LYS A 30 -10.43 -2.09 9.69
N MET A 31 -11.06 -2.99 8.97
CA MET A 31 -10.36 -3.89 8.06
C MET A 31 -10.44 -3.25 6.68
N ILE A 32 -9.29 -3.09 6.04
CA ILE A 32 -9.22 -2.46 4.72
C ILE A 32 -9.00 -3.57 3.69
N THR A 33 -9.95 -3.70 2.77
CA THR A 33 -9.86 -4.69 1.70
C THR A 33 -9.05 -4.12 0.55
N PHE A 34 -8.09 -4.89 0.07
CA PHE A 34 -7.26 -4.53 -1.08
C PHE A 34 -7.56 -5.49 -2.24
N ASN A 35 -7.56 -4.97 -3.45
CA ASN A 35 -7.52 -5.81 -4.64
C ASN A 35 -6.07 -6.26 -4.88
N ASP A 36 -5.84 -7.10 -5.90
CA ASP A 36 -4.51 -7.63 -6.20
C ASP A 36 -3.49 -6.52 -6.45
N THR A 37 -3.87 -5.49 -7.18
CA THR A 37 -2.99 -4.36 -7.51
C THR A 37 -2.61 -3.58 -6.25
N ALA A 38 -3.58 -3.27 -5.40
CA ALA A 38 -3.33 -2.55 -4.16
C ALA A 38 -2.46 -3.37 -3.21
N ALA A 39 -2.66 -4.68 -3.15
CA ALA A 39 -1.84 -5.57 -2.34
C ALA A 39 -0.39 -5.58 -2.84
N PHE A 40 -0.19 -5.67 -4.14
CA PHE A 40 1.13 -5.60 -4.75
C PHE A 40 1.83 -4.28 -4.40
N LEU A 41 1.13 -3.16 -4.57
CA LEU A 41 1.69 -1.83 -4.26
C LEU A 41 2.03 -1.69 -2.78
N TRP A 42 1.20 -2.23 -1.90
CA TRP A 42 1.48 -2.20 -0.46
C TRP A 42 2.75 -2.96 -0.10
N GLU A 43 2.95 -4.15 -0.68
CA GLU A 43 4.16 -4.92 -0.46
C GLU A 43 5.40 -4.17 -0.94
N GLN A 44 5.32 -3.50 -2.11
CA GLN A 44 6.42 -2.68 -2.60
C GLN A 44 6.70 -1.51 -1.65
N ALA A 45 5.65 -0.84 -1.17
CA ALA A 45 5.80 0.27 -0.24
C ALA A 45 6.42 -0.17 1.09
N GLU A 46 6.02 -1.32 1.61
CA GLU A 46 6.60 -1.88 2.84
C GLU A 46 8.09 -2.20 2.66
N ASN A 47 8.44 -2.83 1.55
CA ASN A 47 9.83 -3.19 1.25
C ASN A 47 10.70 -1.94 1.12
N LEU A 48 10.22 -0.92 0.43
CA LEU A 48 10.96 0.33 0.28
C LEU A 48 11.09 1.08 1.59
N THR A 49 10.05 1.07 2.42
CA THR A 49 10.12 1.68 3.75
C THR A 49 11.15 0.99 4.61
N ALA A 50 11.17 -0.35 4.61
CA ALA A 50 12.11 -1.13 5.43
C ALA A 50 13.55 -1.00 4.94
N ASN A 51 13.77 -0.99 3.62
CA ASN A 51 15.12 -1.05 3.04
C ASN A 51 15.71 0.33 2.72
N HIS A 52 14.88 1.33 2.46
CA HIS A 52 15.31 2.66 2.01
C HIS A 52 14.73 3.81 2.83
N GLY A 53 13.97 3.51 3.88
CA GLY A 53 13.40 4.52 4.76
C GLY A 53 12.16 5.21 4.22
N GLY A 54 11.65 4.79 3.07
CA GLY A 54 10.43 5.36 2.48
C GLY A 54 10.30 5.07 1.00
N PHE A 55 9.23 5.58 0.41
CA PHE A 55 8.95 5.38 -1.01
C PHE A 55 8.31 6.64 -1.60
N THR A 56 8.29 6.73 -2.92
CA THR A 56 7.62 7.81 -3.65
C THR A 56 6.55 7.23 -4.56
N ALA A 57 5.64 8.10 -5.03
CA ALA A 57 4.65 7.70 -6.04
C ALA A 57 5.35 7.18 -7.31
N GLY A 58 6.48 7.79 -7.68
CA GLY A 58 7.27 7.33 -8.83
C GLY A 58 7.81 5.93 -8.66
N ASP A 59 8.25 5.56 -7.46
CA ASP A 59 8.72 4.21 -7.16
C ASP A 59 7.61 3.18 -7.38
N LEU A 60 6.41 3.47 -6.88
CA LEU A 60 5.27 2.57 -7.04
C LEU A 60 4.79 2.49 -8.48
N CYS A 61 4.80 3.63 -9.17
CA CYS A 61 4.45 3.70 -10.60
C CYS A 61 5.39 2.82 -11.43
N LYS A 62 6.68 2.91 -11.19
CA LYS A 62 7.69 2.10 -11.86
C LYS A 62 7.48 0.60 -11.59
N ALA A 63 7.23 0.25 -10.34
CA ALA A 63 6.97 -1.14 -9.96
C ALA A 63 5.72 -1.68 -10.65
N LEU A 64 4.66 -0.87 -10.71
CA LEU A 64 3.41 -1.26 -11.36
C LEU A 64 3.60 -1.50 -12.85
N CYS A 65 4.32 -0.61 -13.54
CA CYS A 65 4.61 -0.76 -14.97
C CYS A 65 5.50 -1.95 -15.26
N THR A 66 6.35 -2.35 -14.33
CA THR A 66 7.24 -3.50 -14.49
C THR A 66 6.48 -4.82 -14.33
N GLU A 67 5.57 -4.87 -13.36
CA GLU A 67 4.82 -6.09 -13.05
C GLU A 67 3.61 -6.30 -13.97
N TYR A 68 2.95 -5.21 -14.34
CA TYR A 68 1.73 -5.25 -15.16
C TYR A 68 1.94 -4.48 -16.46
N ASP A 69 1.24 -4.90 -17.50
CA ASP A 69 1.28 -4.21 -18.79
C ASP A 69 0.33 -3.02 -18.75
N VAL A 70 0.81 -1.92 -18.19
CA VAL A 70 0.02 -0.70 -17.95
C VAL A 70 0.77 0.50 -18.51
N ALA A 71 0.06 1.39 -19.23
CA ALA A 71 0.65 2.64 -19.70
C ALA A 71 1.06 3.52 -18.51
N PRO A 72 2.19 4.26 -18.61
CA PRO A 72 2.68 5.08 -17.49
C PRO A 72 1.67 6.09 -16.96
N GLU A 73 0.89 6.71 -17.82
CA GLU A 73 -0.12 7.70 -17.41
C GLU A 73 -1.21 7.05 -16.57
N LYS A 74 -1.65 5.85 -16.96
CA LYS A 74 -2.66 5.12 -16.20
C LYS A 74 -2.08 4.61 -14.88
N ALA A 75 -0.84 4.12 -14.90
CA ALA A 75 -0.17 3.67 -13.68
C ALA A 75 -0.06 4.81 -12.66
N LEU A 76 0.33 6.00 -13.10
CA LEU A 76 0.44 7.17 -12.23
C LEU A 76 -0.92 7.55 -11.64
N SER A 77 -1.96 7.57 -12.46
CA SER A 77 -3.32 7.86 -12.01
C SER A 77 -3.80 6.86 -10.97
N ASP A 78 -3.57 5.57 -11.21
CA ASP A 78 -3.97 4.50 -10.28
C ASP A 78 -3.18 4.58 -8.96
N VAL A 79 -1.87 4.85 -9.04
CA VAL A 79 -1.02 5.00 -7.86
C VAL A 79 -1.45 6.21 -7.03
N ASP A 80 -1.70 7.34 -7.67
CA ASP A 80 -2.13 8.56 -6.97
C ASP A 80 -3.46 8.33 -6.24
N ALA A 81 -4.42 7.69 -6.89
CA ALA A 81 -5.71 7.37 -6.27
C ALA A 81 -5.54 6.41 -5.08
N THR A 82 -4.67 5.42 -5.22
CA THR A 82 -4.37 4.46 -4.16
C THR A 82 -3.73 5.15 -2.96
N LEU A 83 -2.75 6.02 -3.21
CA LEU A 83 -2.06 6.75 -2.15
C LEU A 83 -3.01 7.71 -1.41
N ASP A 84 -3.90 8.38 -2.12
CA ASP A 84 -4.91 9.24 -1.49
C ASP A 84 -5.81 8.42 -0.57
N SER A 85 -6.23 7.25 -1.01
CA SER A 85 -7.04 6.33 -0.21
C SER A 85 -6.28 5.90 1.05
N TRP A 86 -5.00 5.56 0.92
CA TRP A 86 -4.17 5.14 2.06
C TRP A 86 -3.93 6.29 3.05
N ARG A 87 -3.77 7.52 2.55
CA ARG A 87 -3.64 8.69 3.43
C ARG A 87 -4.91 8.91 4.22
N GLN A 88 -6.07 8.82 3.58
CA GLN A 88 -7.36 8.96 4.25
C GLN A 88 -7.59 7.85 5.28
N ALA A 89 -7.11 6.65 5.00
CA ALA A 89 -7.20 5.52 5.93
C ALA A 89 -6.19 5.61 7.08
N GLY A 90 -5.17 6.47 6.97
CA GLY A 90 -4.16 6.64 8.01
C GLY A 90 -3.12 5.51 8.06
N ILE A 91 -2.88 4.82 6.95
CA ILE A 91 -1.95 3.69 6.92
C ILE A 91 -0.59 4.05 6.32
N ILE A 92 -0.43 5.26 5.82
CA ILE A 92 0.88 5.79 5.40
C ILE A 92 1.09 7.18 5.99
N SER A 93 2.35 7.59 6.09
CA SER A 93 2.75 8.94 6.49
C SER A 93 3.68 9.54 5.45
N ASP A 94 3.71 10.84 5.37
CA ASP A 94 4.63 11.57 4.47
C ASP A 94 6.03 11.75 5.03
#